data_2baf3db5c7e177ce9ecf827553bbbf12
#
_entry.id   2baf3db5c7e177ce9ecf827553bbbf12
#
_cell.length_a   1.000
_cell.length_b   1.000
_cell.length_c   1.000
_cell.angle_alpha   90.00
_cell.angle_beta   90.00
_cell.angle_gamma   90.00
#
_symmetry.space_group_name_H-M   'P 1'
#
loop_
_entity.id
_entity.type
_entity.pdbx_description
1 polymer ?
#
loop_
_entity_poly.entity_id
_entity_poly.type
_entity_poly.pdbx_seq_one_letter_code
_entity_poly.pdbx_strand_id
1 'polypeptide(L)'
;MNLMMILRQLWNQRAANGWILGELVVVTYFLWGVVDPVYVLLSDKALPDNYDLTDTYLLSIGAYSANHTRYNPELDSDSLKQVDFMRIVDQVRRYPGVSDVTVSFFNSYPQSGTWNGGQLFNDTIFANIQQMTFLSGTDYFGVFRIHDARTGEIPPVLAEGEQGIYLTPDVAEKLFGEKYPQNKWIHWGDSTRKSPLTAVIDPLQIRSISQPGPLVFKATSELIHLPGAARICFRVRDGLASPAFTETFKREMRPRMQIGNYYLAVSYT
;
A
#
# COMPACT_ATOMS: atom_id res chain seq x y z
N MET A 1 -64.88 -3.62 -2.54
CA MET A 1 -64.45 -4.96 -2.06
C MET A 1 -64.09 -4.82 -0.59
N ASN A 2 -64.78 -5.54 0.33
CA ASN A 2 -64.65 -5.34 1.77
C ASN A 2 -63.36 -5.97 2.30
N LEU A 3 -62.52 -5.20 2.99
CA LEU A 3 -61.23 -5.65 3.59
C LEU A 3 -61.41 -6.93 4.43
N MET A 4 -62.57 -7.05 5.13
CA MET A 4 -62.92 -8.26 5.89
C MET A 4 -63.06 -9.52 5.05
N MET A 5 -63.57 -9.42 3.82
CA MET A 5 -63.68 -10.57 2.92
C MET A 5 -62.28 -11.05 2.50
N ILE A 6 -61.41 -10.12 2.19
CA ILE A 6 -60.03 -10.46 1.78
C ILE A 6 -59.30 -11.16 2.94
N LEU A 7 -59.39 -10.61 4.17
CA LEU A 7 -58.79 -11.21 5.35
C LEU A 7 -59.30 -12.62 5.65
N ARG A 8 -60.62 -12.84 5.47
CA ARG A 8 -61.26 -14.12 5.69
C ARG A 8 -60.81 -15.16 4.61
N GLN A 9 -60.65 -14.71 3.39
CA GLN A 9 -60.18 -15.55 2.28
C GLN A 9 -58.66 -15.92 2.48
N LEU A 10 -57.87 -14.97 2.88
CA LEU A 10 -56.45 -15.20 3.26
C LEU A 10 -56.31 -16.22 4.41
N TRP A 11 -57.18 -16.11 5.45
CA TRP A 11 -57.19 -17.05 6.56
C TRP A 11 -57.63 -18.46 6.17
N ASN A 12 -58.62 -18.60 5.29
CA ASN A 12 -59.05 -19.91 4.78
C ASN A 12 -58.00 -20.61 3.93
N GLN A 13 -57.13 -19.84 3.28
CA GLN A 13 -56.05 -20.35 2.43
C GLN A 13 -54.69 -20.31 3.13
N ARG A 14 -54.70 -20.26 4.47
CA ARG A 14 -53.44 -20.05 5.25
C ARG A 14 -52.34 -21.06 5.00
N ALA A 15 -52.68 -22.34 4.68
CA ALA A 15 -51.70 -23.38 4.40
C ALA A 15 -50.99 -23.13 3.06
N ALA A 16 -51.74 -22.80 2.00
CA ALA A 16 -51.16 -22.47 0.70
C ALA A 16 -50.42 -21.13 0.74
N ASN A 17 -51.03 -20.14 1.38
CA ASN A 17 -50.37 -18.81 1.53
C ASN A 17 -49.10 -18.89 2.40
N GLY A 18 -49.10 -19.75 3.45
CA GLY A 18 -47.93 -19.98 4.30
C GLY A 18 -46.80 -20.67 3.55
N TRP A 19 -47.12 -21.59 2.61
CA TRP A 19 -46.13 -22.21 1.75
C TRP A 19 -45.48 -21.16 0.81
N ILE A 20 -46.31 -20.38 0.11
CA ILE A 20 -45.83 -19.29 -0.76
C ILE A 20 -45.00 -18.28 0.00
N LEU A 21 -45.41 -17.91 1.21
CA LEU A 21 -44.65 -17.01 2.06
C LEU A 21 -43.27 -17.62 2.45
N GLY A 22 -43.26 -18.92 2.78
CA GLY A 22 -42.04 -19.67 3.04
C GLY A 22 -41.06 -19.67 1.87
N GLU A 23 -41.59 -19.98 0.67
CA GLU A 23 -40.79 -19.92 -0.58
C GLU A 23 -40.24 -18.49 -0.82
N LEU A 24 -41.06 -17.46 -0.64
CA LEU A 24 -40.65 -16.07 -0.82
C LEU A 24 -39.53 -15.69 0.16
N VAL A 25 -39.64 -16.10 1.44
CA VAL A 25 -38.59 -15.84 2.44
C VAL A 25 -37.29 -16.54 2.06
N VAL A 26 -37.37 -17.80 1.63
CA VAL A 26 -36.19 -18.56 1.18
C VAL A 26 -35.54 -17.93 -0.05
N VAL A 27 -36.34 -17.61 -1.06
CA VAL A 27 -35.83 -16.97 -2.29
C VAL A 27 -35.23 -15.59 -1.98
N THR A 28 -35.90 -14.78 -1.12
CA THR A 28 -35.38 -13.48 -0.72
C THR A 28 -34.07 -13.58 0.04
N TYR A 29 -33.94 -14.57 0.93
CA TYR A 29 -32.71 -14.83 1.66
C TYR A 29 -31.54 -15.19 0.72
N PHE A 30 -31.78 -16.08 -0.24
CA PHE A 30 -30.75 -16.43 -1.24
C PHE A 30 -30.42 -15.28 -2.17
N LEU A 31 -31.43 -14.52 -2.62
CA LEU A 31 -31.21 -13.33 -3.44
C LEU A 31 -30.39 -12.28 -2.67
N TRP A 32 -30.67 -12.04 -1.40
CA TRP A 32 -29.92 -11.11 -0.56
C TRP A 32 -28.46 -11.58 -0.43
N GLY A 33 -28.24 -12.88 -0.20
CA GLY A 33 -26.89 -13.47 -0.12
C GLY A 33 -26.06 -13.31 -1.39
N VAL A 34 -26.68 -13.03 -2.54
CA VAL A 34 -25.98 -12.76 -3.81
C VAL A 34 -25.89 -11.26 -4.09
N VAL A 35 -26.99 -10.54 -3.90
CA VAL A 35 -27.09 -9.11 -4.25
C VAL A 35 -26.23 -8.25 -3.33
N ASP A 36 -26.24 -8.53 -2.02
CA ASP A 36 -25.49 -7.73 -1.05
C ASP A 36 -23.97 -7.79 -1.29
N PRO A 37 -23.30 -8.95 -1.43
CA PRO A 37 -21.87 -9.00 -1.75
C PRO A 37 -21.51 -8.33 -3.09
N VAL A 38 -22.38 -8.48 -4.11
CA VAL A 38 -22.17 -7.85 -5.41
C VAL A 38 -22.27 -6.32 -5.28
N TYR A 39 -23.26 -5.83 -4.55
CA TYR A 39 -23.42 -4.40 -4.28
C TYR A 39 -22.22 -3.82 -3.52
N VAL A 40 -21.77 -4.50 -2.45
CA VAL A 40 -20.59 -4.09 -1.69
C VAL A 40 -19.36 -4.04 -2.58
N LEU A 41 -19.13 -5.08 -3.39
CA LEU A 41 -18.00 -5.16 -4.30
C LEU A 41 -18.01 -4.05 -5.36
N LEU A 42 -19.17 -3.74 -5.93
CA LEU A 42 -19.30 -2.64 -6.88
C LEU A 42 -19.13 -1.28 -6.21
N SER A 43 -19.66 -1.13 -4.99
CA SER A 43 -19.51 0.10 -4.19
C SER A 43 -18.05 0.33 -3.82
N ASP A 44 -17.35 -0.70 -3.35
CA ASP A 44 -15.94 -0.59 -2.97
C ASP A 44 -15.05 -0.30 -4.20
N LYS A 45 -15.36 -0.89 -5.35
CA LYS A 45 -14.65 -0.62 -6.60
C LYS A 45 -14.88 0.80 -7.15
N ALA A 46 -15.97 1.44 -6.77
CA ALA A 46 -16.28 2.82 -7.16
C ALA A 46 -15.57 3.88 -6.30
N LEU A 47 -14.93 3.48 -5.18
CA LEU A 47 -14.15 4.38 -4.36
C LEU A 47 -12.88 4.81 -5.09
N PRO A 48 -12.42 6.05 -4.89
CA PRO A 48 -11.17 6.51 -5.47
C PRO A 48 -9.98 5.77 -4.83
N ASP A 49 -9.05 5.33 -5.65
CA ASP A 49 -7.81 4.68 -5.20
C ASP A 49 -6.93 5.64 -4.39
N ASN A 50 -6.96 6.93 -4.72
CA ASN A 50 -6.13 8.03 -4.19
C ASN A 50 -4.62 7.78 -4.33
N TYR A 51 -4.25 7.01 -5.34
CA TYR A 51 -2.88 6.82 -5.83
C TYR A 51 -2.92 6.58 -7.34
N ASP A 52 -1.78 6.73 -7.99
CA ASP A 52 -1.64 6.47 -9.43
C ASP A 52 -0.45 5.54 -9.68
N LEU A 53 -0.73 4.38 -10.27
CA LEU A 53 0.27 3.40 -10.69
C LEU A 53 0.63 3.53 -12.18
N THR A 54 -0.01 4.42 -12.92
CA THR A 54 0.34 4.69 -14.32
C THR A 54 1.81 5.12 -14.37
N ASP A 55 2.54 4.60 -15.34
CA ASP A 55 3.97 4.90 -15.50
C ASP A 55 4.87 4.48 -14.31
N THR A 56 4.39 3.60 -13.42
CA THR A 56 5.15 3.11 -12.26
C THR A 56 5.68 1.71 -12.50
N TYR A 57 6.92 1.48 -12.12
CA TYR A 57 7.62 0.21 -12.25
C TYR A 57 8.14 -0.31 -10.92
N LEU A 58 8.16 -1.63 -10.78
CA LEU A 58 8.68 -2.34 -9.64
C LEU A 58 9.91 -3.15 -10.02
N LEU A 59 11.01 -2.99 -9.28
CA LEU A 59 12.21 -3.78 -9.45
C LEU A 59 12.46 -4.65 -8.22
N SER A 60 12.76 -5.92 -8.48
CA SER A 60 13.25 -6.85 -7.47
C SER A 60 14.74 -7.09 -7.68
N ILE A 61 15.50 -6.91 -6.61
CA ILE A 61 16.94 -7.17 -6.60
C ILE A 61 17.18 -8.52 -5.95
N GLY A 62 17.93 -9.38 -6.64
CA GLY A 62 18.39 -10.66 -6.11
C GLY A 62 19.81 -10.53 -5.56
N ALA A 63 20.20 -11.47 -4.70
CA ALA A 63 21.59 -11.65 -4.27
C ALA A 63 22.09 -13.05 -4.67
N TYR A 64 23.34 -13.13 -5.06
CA TYR A 64 23.97 -14.42 -5.28
C TYR A 64 24.09 -15.19 -3.97
N SER A 65 23.71 -16.47 -4.00
CA SER A 65 23.92 -17.37 -2.86
C SER A 65 25.40 -17.71 -2.70
N ALA A 66 25.79 -18.10 -1.51
CA ALA A 66 27.19 -18.47 -1.20
C ALA A 66 27.78 -19.59 -2.13
N ASN A 67 26.91 -20.40 -2.73
CA ASN A 67 27.32 -21.46 -3.66
C ASN A 67 27.40 -21.00 -5.13
N HIS A 68 27.09 -19.74 -5.40
CA HIS A 68 27.09 -19.23 -6.76
C HIS A 68 28.51 -18.80 -7.18
N THR A 69 28.91 -19.08 -8.42
CA THR A 69 30.26 -18.77 -8.94
C THR A 69 30.63 -17.28 -8.93
N ARG A 70 29.64 -16.39 -8.90
CA ARG A 70 29.84 -14.93 -8.83
C ARG A 70 29.75 -14.36 -7.42
N TYR A 71 29.48 -15.20 -6.42
CA TYR A 71 29.43 -14.74 -5.05
C TYR A 71 30.82 -14.37 -4.55
N ASN A 72 30.94 -13.20 -3.94
CA ASN A 72 32.17 -12.77 -3.29
C ASN A 72 31.92 -12.58 -1.77
N PRO A 73 32.53 -13.44 -0.91
CA PRO A 73 32.34 -13.35 0.53
C PRO A 73 32.92 -12.07 1.14
N GLU A 74 33.92 -11.43 0.51
CA GLU A 74 34.46 -10.15 0.99
C GLU A 74 33.44 -9.00 0.92
N LEU A 75 32.44 -9.12 0.05
CA LEU A 75 31.38 -8.14 -0.15
C LEU A 75 30.11 -8.47 0.64
N ASP A 76 30.15 -9.45 1.55
CA ASP A 76 28.94 -9.93 2.26
C ASP A 76 28.70 -9.25 3.61
N SER A 77 29.46 -8.23 3.97
CA SER A 77 29.20 -7.43 5.17
C SER A 77 27.95 -6.55 5.01
N ASP A 78 27.20 -6.34 6.09
CA ASP A 78 25.94 -5.58 6.04
C ASP A 78 26.15 -4.13 5.56
N SER A 79 27.25 -3.50 5.94
CA SER A 79 27.60 -2.15 5.46
C SER A 79 27.85 -2.08 3.96
N LEU A 80 28.58 -3.06 3.40
CA LEU A 80 28.82 -3.13 1.96
C LEU A 80 27.53 -3.45 1.19
N LYS A 81 26.70 -4.35 1.71
CA LYS A 81 25.38 -4.64 1.14
C LYS A 81 24.52 -3.39 1.03
N GLN A 82 24.51 -2.55 2.08
CA GLN A 82 23.76 -1.28 2.06
C GLN A 82 24.33 -0.32 1.01
N VAL A 83 25.62 -0.13 0.97
CA VAL A 83 26.29 0.73 -0.01
C VAL A 83 26.01 0.27 -1.44
N ASP A 84 26.15 -1.02 -1.72
CA ASP A 84 25.92 -1.59 -3.04
C ASP A 84 24.45 -1.50 -3.45
N PHE A 85 23.53 -1.72 -2.51
CA PHE A 85 22.10 -1.53 -2.78
C PHE A 85 21.75 -0.07 -3.12
N MET A 86 22.30 0.89 -2.37
CA MET A 86 22.08 2.30 -2.66
C MET A 86 22.71 2.73 -3.99
N ARG A 87 23.83 2.17 -4.38
CA ARG A 87 24.38 2.38 -5.73
C ARG A 87 23.42 1.93 -6.83
N ILE A 88 22.72 0.80 -6.62
CA ILE A 88 21.67 0.35 -7.56
C ILE A 88 20.52 1.35 -7.61
N VAL A 89 20.04 1.82 -6.45
CA VAL A 89 18.98 2.86 -6.37
C VAL A 89 19.40 4.10 -7.15
N ASP A 90 20.63 4.56 -6.99
CA ASP A 90 21.18 5.72 -7.70
C ASP A 90 21.30 5.51 -9.22
N GLN A 91 21.62 4.30 -9.66
CA GLN A 91 21.61 3.95 -11.09
C GLN A 91 20.21 4.07 -11.68
N VAL A 92 19.17 3.62 -10.94
CA VAL A 92 17.77 3.78 -11.36
C VAL A 92 17.40 5.26 -11.40
N ARG A 93 17.73 6.01 -10.35
CA ARG A 93 17.41 7.44 -10.24
C ARG A 93 18.00 8.28 -11.40
N ARG A 94 19.21 7.91 -11.84
CA ARG A 94 19.91 8.60 -12.94
C ARG A 94 19.54 8.11 -14.33
N TYR A 95 18.67 7.11 -14.44
CA TYR A 95 18.31 6.58 -15.76
C TYR A 95 17.41 7.57 -16.50
N PRO A 96 17.70 7.82 -17.81
CA PRO A 96 16.92 8.76 -18.61
C PRO A 96 15.43 8.38 -18.65
N GLY A 97 14.58 9.35 -18.33
CA GLY A 97 13.12 9.16 -18.30
C GLY A 97 12.56 8.79 -16.94
N VAL A 98 13.36 8.40 -15.96
CA VAL A 98 12.91 8.23 -14.57
C VAL A 98 12.69 9.61 -13.95
N SER A 99 11.55 9.80 -13.30
CA SER A 99 11.21 11.03 -12.57
C SER A 99 11.43 10.87 -11.07
N ASP A 100 10.91 9.81 -10.48
CA ASP A 100 10.89 9.60 -9.04
C ASP A 100 11.28 8.16 -8.70
N VAL A 101 11.96 7.96 -7.58
CA VAL A 101 12.40 6.64 -7.11
C VAL A 101 12.19 6.51 -5.62
N THR A 102 11.68 5.36 -5.20
CA THR A 102 11.58 5.01 -3.79
C THR A 102 12.01 3.57 -3.52
N VAL A 103 12.36 3.30 -2.27
CA VAL A 103 12.57 1.95 -1.77
C VAL A 103 11.48 1.63 -0.75
N SER A 104 10.66 0.63 -1.05
CA SER A 104 9.65 0.12 -0.12
C SER A 104 10.11 -1.18 0.51
N PHE A 105 9.73 -1.42 1.78
CA PHE A 105 10.06 -2.64 2.51
C PHE A 105 8.82 -3.50 2.74
N PHE A 106 9.00 -4.82 2.79
CA PHE A 106 7.93 -5.78 3.07
C PHE A 106 6.73 -5.66 2.11
N ASN A 107 7.00 -5.37 0.84
CA ASN A 107 6.00 -5.11 -0.18
C ASN A 107 5.01 -3.97 0.21
N SER A 108 5.51 -2.93 0.86
CA SER A 108 4.75 -1.75 1.25
C SER A 108 4.51 -0.80 0.07
N TYR A 109 3.77 -1.25 -0.93
CA TYR A 109 3.35 -0.44 -2.07
C TYR A 109 1.88 -0.73 -2.42
N PRO A 110 1.16 0.20 -3.04
CA PRO A 110 -0.25 0.00 -3.40
C PRO A 110 -0.45 -1.26 -4.23
N GLN A 111 -1.53 -1.99 -4.00
CA GLN A 111 -1.90 -3.25 -4.65
C GLN A 111 -0.93 -4.43 -4.45
N SER A 112 0.00 -4.35 -3.53
CA SER A 112 0.91 -5.47 -3.23
C SER A 112 0.20 -6.71 -2.66
N GLY A 113 -1.02 -6.55 -2.13
CA GLY A 113 -1.75 -7.61 -1.44
C GLY A 113 -1.19 -8.00 -0.07
N THR A 114 -0.07 -7.42 0.34
CA THR A 114 0.59 -7.74 1.62
C THR A 114 -0.03 -6.95 2.76
N TRP A 115 -0.13 -7.61 3.92
CA TRP A 115 -0.61 -7.02 5.16
C TRP A 115 0.52 -6.96 6.18
N ASN A 116 0.90 -5.75 6.56
CA ASN A 116 1.78 -5.50 7.69
C ASN A 116 0.98 -4.78 8.77
N GLY A 117 0.50 -5.51 9.78
CA GLY A 117 -0.27 -4.95 10.89
C GLY A 117 0.61 -4.40 12.00
N GLY A 118 0.10 -3.43 12.74
CA GLY A 118 0.76 -2.87 13.89
C GLY A 118 -0.19 -2.10 14.78
N GLN A 119 0.35 -1.57 15.87
CA GLN A 119 -0.37 -0.68 16.78
C GLN A 119 0.41 0.61 16.96
N LEU A 120 -0.29 1.71 16.84
CA LEU A 120 0.20 3.04 17.16
C LEU A 120 -0.45 3.54 18.44
N PHE A 121 0.31 4.27 19.21
CA PHE A 121 -0.12 4.81 20.50
C PHE A 121 0.08 6.32 20.56
N ASN A 122 -0.92 6.98 21.14
CA ASN A 122 -0.82 8.32 21.67
C ASN A 122 -1.18 8.22 23.16
N ASP A 123 -0.17 8.22 24.02
CA ASP A 123 -0.28 7.96 25.46
C ASP A 123 -1.10 6.67 25.76
N THR A 124 -2.36 6.79 26.18
CA THR A 124 -3.23 5.67 26.53
C THR A 124 -4.13 5.20 25.38
N ILE A 125 -4.22 5.99 24.31
CA ILE A 125 -5.08 5.67 23.16
C ILE A 125 -4.25 4.91 22.13
N PHE A 126 -4.81 3.84 21.57
CA PHE A 126 -4.16 3.09 20.51
C PHE A 126 -5.06 2.88 19.29
N ALA A 127 -4.44 2.73 18.13
CA ALA A 127 -5.08 2.35 16.89
C ALA A 127 -4.40 1.11 16.31
N ASN A 128 -5.20 0.12 15.92
CA ASN A 128 -4.72 -0.95 15.04
C ASN A 128 -4.62 -0.39 13.64
N ILE A 129 -3.49 -0.62 13.00
CA ILE A 129 -3.18 0.00 11.71
C ILE A 129 -2.58 -1.03 10.75
N GLN A 130 -2.67 -0.72 9.48
CA GLN A 130 -1.85 -1.31 8.45
C GLN A 130 -0.66 -0.40 8.16
N GLN A 131 0.55 -0.97 8.20
CA GLN A 131 1.79 -0.23 8.06
C GLN A 131 2.35 -0.37 6.65
N MET A 132 2.73 0.75 6.07
CA MET A 132 3.56 0.88 4.88
C MET A 132 4.92 1.45 5.28
N THR A 133 6.01 0.80 4.89
CA THR A 133 7.37 1.23 5.26
C THR A 133 8.19 1.54 4.02
N PHE A 134 8.85 2.69 4.01
CA PHE A 134 9.70 3.14 2.93
C PHE A 134 10.98 3.81 3.45
N LEU A 135 11.99 3.92 2.59
CA LEU A 135 13.26 4.53 2.93
C LEU A 135 13.17 6.07 2.84
N SER A 136 13.59 6.78 3.91
CA SER A 136 13.76 8.23 3.89
C SER A 136 14.85 8.64 2.87
N GLY A 137 14.80 9.87 2.35
CA GLY A 137 15.65 10.29 1.23
C GLY A 137 15.19 9.75 -0.13
N THR A 138 14.04 9.07 -0.18
CA THR A 138 13.40 8.59 -1.42
C THR A 138 11.98 9.11 -1.53
N ASP A 139 11.48 9.29 -2.76
CA ASP A 139 10.20 9.92 -3.02
C ASP A 139 9.05 8.91 -3.14
N TYR A 140 8.60 8.39 -2.00
CA TYR A 140 7.50 7.44 -1.97
C TYR A 140 6.18 8.04 -2.49
N PHE A 141 5.85 9.22 -2.01
CA PHE A 141 4.57 9.87 -2.34
C PHE A 141 4.55 10.41 -3.79
N GLY A 142 5.68 10.85 -4.30
CA GLY A 142 5.83 11.24 -5.71
C GLY A 142 5.71 10.05 -6.67
N VAL A 143 6.35 8.91 -6.35
CA VAL A 143 6.25 7.70 -7.17
C VAL A 143 4.80 7.24 -7.31
N PHE A 144 4.01 7.26 -6.24
CA PHE A 144 2.63 6.76 -6.24
C PHE A 144 1.57 7.85 -6.38
N ARG A 145 1.95 9.13 -6.52
CA ARG A 145 1.02 10.28 -6.60
C ARG A 145 0.03 10.31 -5.43
N ILE A 146 0.52 10.11 -4.23
CA ILE A 146 -0.28 10.16 -3.00
C ILE A 146 -0.20 11.57 -2.42
N HIS A 147 -1.37 12.14 -2.05
CA HIS A 147 -1.47 13.54 -1.66
C HIS A 147 -1.71 13.69 -0.14
N ASP A 148 -1.30 14.82 0.39
CA ASP A 148 -1.66 15.28 1.73
C ASP A 148 -3.14 15.65 1.72
N ALA A 149 -3.93 15.04 2.61
CA ALA A 149 -5.38 15.21 2.68
C ALA A 149 -5.84 16.63 3.05
N ARG A 150 -4.92 17.45 3.57
CA ARG A 150 -5.21 18.83 3.97
C ARG A 150 -4.87 19.83 2.88
N THR A 151 -3.72 19.65 2.22
CA THR A 151 -3.20 20.61 1.23
C THR A 151 -3.54 20.22 -0.20
N GLY A 152 -3.78 18.92 -0.46
CA GLY A 152 -3.92 18.37 -1.82
C GLY A 152 -2.60 18.29 -2.59
N GLU A 153 -1.48 18.59 -1.96
CA GLU A 153 -0.15 18.51 -2.58
C GLU A 153 0.55 17.19 -2.22
N ILE A 154 1.53 16.80 -3.02
CA ILE A 154 2.38 15.65 -2.68
C ILE A 154 3.26 16.04 -1.50
N PRO A 155 3.30 15.24 -0.40
CA PRO A 155 4.17 15.52 0.73
C PRO A 155 5.64 15.64 0.32
N PRO A 156 6.39 16.56 0.89
CA PRO A 156 7.81 16.73 0.57
C PRO A 156 8.62 15.50 0.96
N VAL A 157 9.66 15.23 0.20
CA VAL A 157 10.62 14.17 0.49
C VAL A 157 11.35 14.48 1.79
N LEU A 158 11.34 13.54 2.73
CA LEU A 158 12.16 13.63 3.95
C LEU A 158 13.64 13.52 3.58
N ALA A 159 14.47 14.28 4.29
CA ALA A 159 15.91 14.14 4.12
C ALA A 159 16.40 12.73 4.49
N GLU A 160 17.54 12.34 3.95
CA GLU A 160 18.17 11.07 4.29
C GLU A 160 18.45 10.99 5.79
N GLY A 161 18.08 9.89 6.42
CA GLY A 161 18.24 9.70 7.88
C GLY A 161 17.11 10.24 8.73
N GLU A 162 16.19 11.05 8.19
CA GLU A 162 15.03 11.52 8.92
C GLU A 162 13.98 10.43 9.09
N GLN A 163 13.31 10.45 10.23
CA GLN A 163 12.17 9.59 10.51
C GLN A 163 10.88 10.41 10.47
N GLY A 164 9.83 9.86 9.91
CA GLY A 164 8.52 10.50 9.85
C GLY A 164 7.40 9.48 9.79
N ILE A 165 6.25 9.90 10.32
CA ILE A 165 5.03 9.12 10.27
C ILE A 165 3.96 9.93 9.53
N TYR A 166 3.24 9.25 8.65
CA TYR A 166 2.11 9.80 7.93
C TYR A 166 0.89 8.93 8.25
N LEU A 167 -0.24 9.55 8.54
CA LEU A 167 -1.48 8.87 8.95
C LEU A 167 -2.58 9.12 7.94
N THR A 168 -3.54 8.22 7.86
CA THR A 168 -4.84 8.52 7.27
C THR A 168 -5.75 9.26 8.27
N PRO A 169 -6.76 10.03 7.82
CA PRO A 169 -7.58 10.85 8.70
C PRO A 169 -8.33 10.07 9.78
N ASP A 170 -8.73 8.83 9.51
CA ASP A 170 -9.39 7.92 10.45
C ASP A 170 -8.48 7.53 11.61
N VAL A 171 -7.20 7.24 11.33
CA VAL A 171 -6.17 6.97 12.36
C VAL A 171 -5.90 8.22 13.18
N ALA A 172 -5.77 9.37 12.51
CA ALA A 172 -5.53 10.65 13.16
C ALA A 172 -6.68 11.04 14.11
N GLU A 173 -7.92 10.91 13.64
CA GLU A 173 -9.12 11.17 14.45
C GLU A 173 -9.21 10.24 15.66
N LYS A 174 -8.88 8.95 15.49
CA LYS A 174 -8.86 7.98 16.59
C LYS A 174 -7.82 8.29 17.65
N LEU A 175 -6.61 8.70 17.25
CA LEU A 175 -5.51 8.95 18.18
C LEU A 175 -5.56 10.33 18.82
N PHE A 176 -6.04 11.34 18.12
CA PHE A 176 -5.94 12.74 18.53
C PHE A 176 -7.29 13.45 18.69
N GLY A 177 -8.41 12.81 18.28
CA GLY A 177 -9.74 13.43 18.26
C GLY A 177 -9.94 14.47 17.15
N GLU A 178 -8.98 14.61 16.25
CA GLU A 178 -9.01 15.53 15.12
C GLU A 178 -8.45 14.87 13.84
N LYS A 179 -9.02 15.18 12.68
CA LYS A 179 -8.64 14.56 11.39
C LYS A 179 -7.28 15.04 10.86
N TYR A 180 -6.88 16.26 11.18
CA TYR A 180 -5.68 16.90 10.64
C TYR A 180 -4.81 17.50 11.75
N PRO A 181 -4.30 16.67 12.69
CA PRO A 181 -3.46 17.12 13.78
C PRO A 181 -2.10 17.65 13.25
N GLN A 182 -1.57 18.66 13.94
CA GLN A 182 -0.26 19.23 13.64
C GLN A 182 0.66 19.18 14.86
N ASN A 183 1.97 19.06 14.63
CA ASN A 183 2.97 19.06 15.69
C ASN A 183 2.73 18.00 16.78
N LYS A 184 2.25 16.83 16.37
CA LYS A 184 2.00 15.68 17.25
C LYS A 184 3.15 14.66 17.18
N TRP A 185 3.25 13.85 18.23
CA TRP A 185 4.20 12.76 18.34
C TRP A 185 3.49 11.46 18.61
N ILE A 186 4.02 10.38 18.10
CA ILE A 186 3.41 9.05 18.13
C ILE A 186 4.44 8.03 18.58
N HIS A 187 3.98 6.99 19.27
CA HIS A 187 4.78 5.85 19.68
C HIS A 187 4.39 4.58 18.91
N TRP A 188 5.39 3.72 18.67
CA TRP A 188 5.18 2.38 18.17
C TRP A 188 5.19 1.38 19.33
N GLY A 189 4.06 0.66 19.54
CA GLY A 189 3.98 -0.34 20.61
C GLY A 189 4.46 0.20 21.97
N ASP A 190 5.20 -0.61 22.70
CA ASP A 190 5.79 -0.25 24.00
C ASP A 190 7.06 0.62 23.87
N SER A 191 7.38 1.10 22.68
CA SER A 191 8.57 1.90 22.44
C SER A 191 8.47 3.26 23.13
N THR A 192 9.48 3.63 23.90
CA THR A 192 9.63 4.98 24.44
C THR A 192 10.05 6.00 23.38
N ARG A 193 10.41 5.51 22.17
CA ARG A 193 10.85 6.36 21.06
C ARG A 193 9.65 7.01 20.40
N LYS A 194 9.58 8.33 20.44
CA LYS A 194 8.56 9.13 19.76
C LYS A 194 9.02 9.47 18.35
N SER A 195 8.09 9.35 17.39
CA SER A 195 8.30 9.82 16.03
C SER A 195 7.34 10.97 15.72
N PRO A 196 7.79 12.01 15.00
CA PRO A 196 6.93 13.14 14.66
C PRO A 196 5.88 12.70 13.62
N LEU A 197 4.67 13.23 13.77
CA LEU A 197 3.68 13.20 12.70
C LEU A 197 4.08 14.23 11.65
N THR A 198 4.33 13.75 10.43
CA THR A 198 4.79 14.59 9.32
C THR A 198 3.62 15.18 8.54
N ALA A 199 2.64 14.35 8.16
CA ALA A 199 1.44 14.79 7.44
C ALA A 199 0.29 13.79 7.63
N VAL A 200 -0.92 14.23 7.26
CA VAL A 200 -2.09 13.36 7.11
C VAL A 200 -2.36 13.22 5.62
N ILE A 201 -2.41 11.99 5.14
CA ILE A 201 -2.54 11.67 3.72
C ILE A 201 -3.94 11.15 3.40
N ASP A 202 -4.34 11.26 2.14
CA ASP A 202 -5.63 10.76 1.68
C ASP A 202 -5.82 9.26 2.01
N PRO A 203 -7.04 8.84 2.36
CA PRO A 203 -7.35 7.43 2.55
C PRO A 203 -7.08 6.65 1.27
N LEU A 204 -6.30 5.57 1.34
CA LEU A 204 -5.92 4.79 0.17
C LEU A 204 -6.66 3.46 0.11
N GLN A 205 -7.11 3.11 -1.08
CA GLN A 205 -7.61 1.78 -1.38
C GLN A 205 -6.45 0.87 -1.80
N ILE A 206 -5.76 0.27 -0.83
CA ILE A 206 -4.56 -0.56 -1.12
C ILE A 206 -4.85 -1.91 -1.79
N ARG A 207 -6.11 -2.30 -1.90
CA ARG A 207 -6.57 -3.48 -2.64
C ARG A 207 -7.78 -3.07 -3.47
N SER A 208 -7.85 -3.53 -4.70
CA SER A 208 -8.88 -3.15 -5.70
C SER A 208 -10.34 -3.38 -5.30
N ILE A 209 -10.60 -4.08 -4.21
CA ILE A 209 -11.92 -4.49 -3.73
C ILE A 209 -12.02 -4.43 -2.19
N SER A 210 -11.39 -3.46 -1.58
CA SER A 210 -11.52 -3.23 -0.13
C SER A 210 -11.72 -1.76 0.13
N GLN A 211 -12.50 -1.46 1.17
CA GLN A 211 -12.58 -0.07 1.64
C GLN A 211 -11.21 0.43 2.10
N PRO A 212 -10.94 1.74 1.97
CA PRO A 212 -9.79 2.36 2.59
C PRO A 212 -9.77 2.01 4.07
N GLY A 213 -8.63 1.53 4.55
CA GLY A 213 -8.44 1.11 5.94
C GLY A 213 -7.51 2.05 6.70
N PRO A 214 -7.34 1.82 8.00
CA PRO A 214 -6.45 2.61 8.84
C PRO A 214 -4.99 2.39 8.44
N LEU A 215 -4.43 3.32 7.66
CA LEU A 215 -3.09 3.25 7.12
C LEU A 215 -2.14 4.18 7.84
N VAL A 216 -0.91 3.70 7.96
CA VAL A 216 0.22 4.46 8.46
C VAL A 216 1.42 4.24 7.55
N PHE A 217 2.07 5.33 7.15
CA PHE A 217 3.32 5.27 6.42
C PHE A 217 4.46 5.65 7.36
N LYS A 218 5.47 4.79 7.38
CA LYS A 218 6.66 4.97 8.19
C LYS A 218 7.87 5.17 7.30
N ALA A 219 8.46 6.36 7.36
CA ALA A 219 9.78 6.59 6.80
C ALA A 219 10.84 6.02 7.75
N THR A 220 11.72 5.19 7.25
CA THR A 220 12.85 4.61 7.99
C THR A 220 14.17 5.04 7.37
N SER A 221 15.18 5.27 8.22
CA SER A 221 16.54 5.52 7.78
C SER A 221 17.35 4.24 7.59
N GLU A 222 16.82 3.10 7.99
CA GLU A 222 17.52 1.83 7.97
C GLU A 222 17.13 1.00 6.76
N LEU A 223 18.12 0.42 6.09
CA LEU A 223 17.94 -0.58 5.05
C LEU A 223 17.73 -1.95 5.70
N ILE A 224 16.48 -2.43 5.68
CA ILE A 224 16.06 -3.61 6.44
C ILE A 224 16.09 -4.86 5.54
N HIS A 225 16.71 -5.93 6.04
CA HIS A 225 16.70 -7.27 5.41
C HIS A 225 16.98 -7.28 3.90
N LEU A 226 18.08 -6.65 3.47
CA LEU A 226 18.48 -6.59 2.07
C LEU A 226 18.93 -7.95 1.52
N PRO A 227 18.63 -8.23 0.25
CA PRO A 227 17.71 -7.51 -0.64
C PRO A 227 16.25 -8.01 -0.50
N GLY A 228 16.01 -9.07 0.27
CA GLY A 228 14.76 -9.83 0.29
C GLY A 228 13.51 -8.99 0.59
N ALA A 229 13.59 -8.11 1.60
CA ALA A 229 12.45 -7.28 2.00
C ALA A 229 12.33 -5.98 1.20
N ALA A 230 13.38 -5.56 0.48
CA ALA A 230 13.38 -4.29 -0.24
C ALA A 230 12.88 -4.44 -1.69
N ARG A 231 12.12 -3.43 -2.15
CA ARG A 231 11.67 -3.28 -3.53
C ARG A 231 11.96 -1.85 -3.98
N ILE A 232 12.55 -1.69 -5.14
CA ILE A 232 12.75 -0.38 -5.74
C ILE A 232 11.53 -0.10 -6.62
N CYS A 233 10.78 0.93 -6.27
CA CYS A 233 9.68 1.43 -7.10
C CYS A 233 10.12 2.74 -7.74
N PHE A 234 9.81 2.93 -9.01
CA PHE A 234 10.15 4.17 -9.69
C PHE A 234 9.05 4.55 -10.68
N ARG A 235 8.91 5.84 -10.90
CA ARG A 235 8.02 6.41 -11.91
C ARG A 235 8.83 6.91 -13.07
N VAL A 236 8.32 6.73 -14.26
CA VAL A 236 8.84 7.38 -15.46
C VAL A 236 7.99 8.59 -15.81
N ARG A 237 8.57 9.52 -16.59
CA ARG A 237 7.85 10.69 -17.06
C ARG A 237 6.65 10.28 -17.89
N ASP A 238 5.59 11.06 -17.78
CA ASP A 238 4.33 10.80 -18.45
C ASP A 238 4.53 10.51 -19.96
N GLY A 239 3.88 9.44 -20.41
CA GLY A 239 3.94 9.02 -21.81
C GLY A 239 5.18 8.23 -22.24
N LEU A 240 6.15 8.01 -21.35
CA LEU A 240 7.33 7.17 -21.65
C LEU A 240 7.12 5.69 -21.32
N ALA A 241 6.17 5.37 -20.46
CA ALA A 241 5.88 3.98 -20.12
C ALA A 241 5.37 3.21 -21.33
N SER A 242 6.14 2.22 -21.73
CA SER A 242 5.84 1.37 -22.88
C SER A 242 6.61 0.05 -22.79
N PRO A 243 6.17 -0.99 -23.51
CA PRO A 243 6.96 -2.21 -23.62
C PRO A 243 8.36 -1.97 -24.17
N ALA A 244 8.52 -1.01 -25.08
CA ALA A 244 9.82 -0.65 -25.65
C ALA A 244 10.75 0.00 -24.59
N PHE A 245 10.20 0.87 -23.74
CA PHE A 245 10.94 1.41 -22.58
C PHE A 245 11.40 0.29 -21.66
N THR A 246 10.49 -0.61 -21.30
CA THR A 246 10.78 -1.74 -20.42
C THR A 246 11.92 -2.61 -20.95
N GLU A 247 11.88 -2.97 -22.22
CA GLU A 247 12.93 -3.82 -22.83
C GLU A 247 14.28 -3.08 -22.94
N THR A 248 14.25 -1.80 -23.27
CA THR A 248 15.46 -0.98 -23.31
C THR A 248 16.06 -0.81 -21.92
N PHE A 249 15.24 -0.47 -20.93
CA PHE A 249 15.64 -0.37 -19.53
C PHE A 249 16.29 -1.66 -19.03
N LYS A 250 15.63 -2.82 -19.23
CA LYS A 250 16.15 -4.13 -18.83
C LYS A 250 17.52 -4.41 -19.48
N ARG A 251 17.63 -4.19 -20.79
CA ARG A 251 18.86 -4.45 -21.53
C ARG A 251 20.03 -3.61 -21.03
N GLU A 252 19.80 -2.33 -20.76
CA GLU A 252 20.83 -1.39 -20.36
C GLU A 252 21.16 -1.46 -18.87
N MET A 253 20.15 -1.67 -18.02
CA MET A 253 20.31 -1.66 -16.58
C MET A 253 20.76 -3.01 -16.01
N ARG A 254 20.44 -4.11 -16.66
CA ARG A 254 20.87 -5.45 -16.19
C ARG A 254 22.39 -5.56 -15.93
N PRO A 255 23.28 -5.11 -16.79
CA PRO A 255 24.71 -5.12 -16.50
C PRO A 255 25.11 -4.10 -15.45
N ARG A 256 24.46 -2.92 -15.40
CA ARG A 256 24.77 -1.85 -14.44
C ARG A 256 24.33 -2.18 -13.02
N MET A 257 23.32 -3.05 -12.84
CA MET A 257 22.81 -3.50 -11.55
C MET A 257 23.55 -4.72 -11.01
N GLN A 258 24.57 -5.24 -11.70
CA GLN A 258 25.47 -6.23 -11.16
C GLN A 258 26.54 -5.53 -10.31
N ILE A 259 26.18 -5.20 -9.07
CA ILE A 259 27.04 -4.50 -8.12
C ILE A 259 27.20 -5.37 -6.89
N GLY A 260 28.43 -5.66 -6.51
CA GLY A 260 28.72 -6.55 -5.40
C GLY A 260 28.10 -7.94 -5.63
N ASN A 261 27.37 -8.42 -4.65
CA ASN A 261 26.65 -9.69 -4.73
C ASN A 261 25.21 -9.56 -5.26
N TYR A 262 24.81 -8.38 -5.80
CA TYR A 262 23.45 -8.12 -6.27
C TYR A 262 23.30 -8.25 -7.79
N TYR A 263 22.09 -8.54 -8.21
CA TYR A 263 21.69 -8.55 -9.62
C TYR A 263 20.20 -8.20 -9.78
N LEU A 264 19.81 -7.74 -10.95
CA LEU A 264 18.39 -7.55 -11.29
C LEU A 264 17.72 -8.92 -11.43
N ALA A 265 16.84 -9.24 -10.47
CA ALA A 265 16.17 -10.54 -10.43
C ALA A 265 15.02 -10.61 -11.46
N VAL A 266 14.05 -9.72 -11.38
CA VAL A 266 12.92 -9.63 -12.31
C VAL A 266 12.36 -8.20 -12.24
N SER A 267 11.98 -7.64 -13.39
CA SER A 267 11.14 -6.44 -13.41
C SER A 267 9.70 -6.88 -13.70
N TYR A 268 8.78 -6.55 -12.80
CA TYR A 268 7.35 -6.64 -13.04
C TYR A 268 6.85 -5.26 -13.48
N THR A 269 6.04 -5.24 -14.50
CA THR A 269 5.28 -4.09 -14.94
C THR A 269 3.84 -4.24 -14.48
#